data_3727d944db3acb99f772d5142bebff66
#
_entry.id   3727d944db3acb99f772d5142bebff66
#
_cell.length_a   1.000
_cell.length_b   1.000
_cell.length_c   1.000
_cell.angle_alpha   90.00
_cell.angle_beta   90.00
_cell.angle_gamma   90.00
#
_symmetry.space_group_name_H-M   'P 1'
#
loop_
_entity.id
_entity.type
_entity.pdbx_description
1 polymer ?
#
loop_
_entity_poly.entity_id
_entity_poly.type
_entity_poly.pdbx_seq_one_letter_code
_entity_poly.pdbx_strand_id
1 'polypeptide(L)'
;MSRTSILIAKILAVLLLAVLLTSAALSPRWAARPEDVRVPAPTALPTAEPTPTPTPTPTPTPEPTAPPTPTPTPTPEPTPIEYTISMVGDCTLASYPQARYYANSFENVVGTNWAYPFSNVLDVTANDDMTIVNLECSISDLSAGSGSTFSFLAPKAATDILTLGSVEFATTANTHAMDFGQQVYDDTLANLDAAGIGHCGEGEGTLYTTESGLTVGVYAVYSWHTPSAESVAAGVRSLRDAGAEIVVVSAHWGNEASYYQNANQEEVGRAAIDAGASIVFGHGPHRLEPFEKYNNGIIFYSLGNFVFGGNTNPADMDSVIAQATVTRDPDGTLYLSSFNVLPCSISSKTNENDYCPTLFEPGTEEYNRAMSKVDGSWTGANNVIDYSFMHPEG
;
A
#
# COMPACT_ATOMS: atom_id res chain seq x y z
N MET A 1 -33.63 -26.29 27.08
CA MET A 1 -32.23 -26.63 26.69
C MET A 1 -32.05 -28.12 26.96
N SER A 2 -31.49 -28.87 26.01
CA SER A 2 -31.23 -30.31 26.18
C SER A 2 -30.09 -30.55 27.18
N ARG A 3 -30.10 -31.75 27.84
CA ARG A 3 -29.00 -32.14 28.76
C ARG A 3 -27.63 -32.06 28.10
N THR A 4 -27.57 -32.26 26.79
CA THR A 4 -26.36 -32.15 25.96
C THR A 4 -25.85 -30.70 25.85
N SER A 5 -26.75 -29.72 25.69
CA SER A 5 -26.40 -28.29 25.64
C SER A 5 -25.82 -27.76 26.94
N ILE A 6 -26.28 -28.28 28.09
CA ILE A 6 -25.75 -27.90 29.40
C ILE A 6 -24.37 -28.52 29.64
N LEU A 7 -24.12 -29.73 29.15
CA LEU A 7 -22.83 -30.39 29.27
C LEU A 7 -21.75 -29.69 28.43
N ILE A 8 -22.07 -29.29 27.20
CA ILE A 8 -21.16 -28.52 26.32
C ILE A 8 -20.80 -27.16 26.93
N ALA A 9 -21.77 -26.43 27.48
CA ALA A 9 -21.52 -25.17 28.15
C ALA A 9 -20.59 -25.28 29.37
N LYS A 10 -20.70 -26.39 30.14
CA LYS A 10 -19.82 -26.65 31.27
C LYS A 10 -18.41 -27.02 30.88
N ILE A 11 -18.23 -27.78 29.80
CA ILE A 11 -16.91 -28.13 29.26
C ILE A 11 -16.19 -26.89 28.71
N LEU A 12 -16.88 -26.02 28.00
CA LEU A 12 -16.32 -24.73 27.49
C LEU A 12 -15.90 -23.80 28.63
N ALA A 13 -16.68 -23.72 29.72
CA ALA A 13 -16.35 -22.92 30.90
C ALA A 13 -15.09 -23.42 31.62
N VAL A 14 -14.90 -24.74 31.72
CA VAL A 14 -13.71 -25.35 32.36
C VAL A 14 -12.48 -25.14 31.49
N LEU A 15 -12.58 -25.22 30.14
CA LEU A 15 -11.48 -24.94 29.22
C LEU A 15 -11.06 -23.45 29.26
N LEU A 16 -12.01 -22.52 29.34
CA LEU A 16 -11.73 -21.09 29.48
C LEU A 16 -11.00 -20.76 30.79
N LEU A 17 -11.37 -21.42 31.88
CA LEU A 17 -10.74 -21.24 33.20
C LEU A 17 -9.30 -21.81 33.20
N ALA A 18 -9.05 -22.91 32.49
CA ALA A 18 -7.73 -23.50 32.37
C ALA A 18 -6.77 -22.61 31.57
N VAL A 19 -7.24 -21.93 30.50
CA VAL A 19 -6.44 -20.97 29.68
C VAL A 19 -6.10 -19.73 30.51
N LEU A 20 -7.03 -19.22 31.35
CA LEU A 20 -6.77 -18.07 32.21
C LEU A 20 -5.79 -18.36 33.37
N LEU A 21 -5.72 -19.61 33.85
CA LEU A 21 -4.76 -20.00 34.87
C LEU A 21 -3.36 -20.28 34.36
N THR A 22 -3.21 -20.63 33.11
CA THR A 22 -1.90 -20.85 32.49
C THR A 22 -1.22 -19.55 32.00
N SER A 23 -1.98 -18.49 31.68
CA SER A 23 -1.45 -17.18 31.31
C SER A 23 -0.89 -16.37 32.48
N ALA A 24 -1.23 -16.69 33.72
CA ALA A 24 -0.71 -16.00 34.92
C ALA A 24 0.67 -16.52 35.38
N ALA A 25 1.23 -17.57 34.76
CA ALA A 25 2.46 -18.22 35.23
C ALA A 25 3.71 -17.89 34.39
N LEU A 26 3.63 -17.01 33.39
CA LEU A 26 4.75 -16.66 32.51
C LEU A 26 5.05 -15.15 32.51
N SER A 27 5.34 -14.59 33.72
CA SER A 27 5.98 -13.28 33.81
C SER A 27 7.51 -13.48 33.92
N PRO A 28 8.34 -12.88 33.08
CA PRO A 28 9.78 -12.98 33.25
C PRO A 28 10.22 -12.19 34.49
N ARG A 29 10.83 -12.91 35.45
CA ARG A 29 11.51 -12.31 36.59
C ARG A 29 12.74 -11.55 36.07
N TRP A 30 12.79 -10.25 36.26
CA TRP A 30 13.97 -9.45 36.13
C TRP A 30 15.02 -9.88 37.15
N ALA A 31 16.20 -10.26 36.69
CA ALA A 31 17.35 -10.57 37.53
C ALA A 31 17.84 -9.29 38.21
N ALA A 32 18.02 -9.38 39.54
CA ALA A 32 18.57 -8.33 40.35
C ALA A 32 20.02 -8.00 39.93
N ARG A 33 20.39 -6.73 39.97
CA ARG A 33 21.77 -6.25 39.83
C ARG A 33 22.62 -6.81 40.95
N PRO A 34 23.92 -7.13 40.70
CA PRO A 34 24.87 -7.47 41.76
C PRO A 34 25.16 -6.24 42.61
N GLU A 35 25.14 -6.44 43.93
CA GLU A 35 25.49 -5.46 44.94
C GLU A 35 27.01 -5.13 44.87
N ASP A 36 27.33 -3.87 45.12
CA ASP A 36 28.68 -3.35 45.25
C ASP A 36 29.48 -4.05 46.37
N VAL A 37 30.51 -4.77 46.02
CA VAL A 37 31.52 -5.27 46.98
C VAL A 37 32.46 -4.12 47.34
N ARG A 38 32.28 -3.58 48.55
CA ARG A 38 33.26 -2.65 49.16
C ARG A 38 34.50 -3.41 49.60
N VAL A 39 35.63 -3.05 49.01
CA VAL A 39 36.95 -3.47 49.47
C VAL A 39 37.38 -2.57 50.63
N PRO A 40 37.80 -3.10 51.79
CA PRO A 40 38.29 -2.28 52.90
C PRO A 40 39.69 -1.72 52.58
N ALA A 41 39.89 -0.44 52.95
CA ALA A 41 41.14 0.26 52.81
C ALA A 41 42.24 -0.27 53.80
N PRO A 42 43.53 -0.27 53.40
CA PRO A 42 44.60 -0.73 54.26
C PRO A 42 44.90 0.29 55.35
N THR A 43 45.16 -0.24 56.55
CA THR A 43 45.50 0.48 57.77
C THR A 43 46.92 1.10 57.62
N ALA A 44 47.09 2.43 57.81
CA ALA A 44 48.31 3.12 57.73
C ALA A 44 49.13 2.97 59.03
N LEU A 45 50.46 2.73 58.90
CA LEU A 45 51.43 2.77 59.96
C LEU A 45 51.72 4.25 60.41
N PRO A 46 52.12 4.49 61.68
CA PRO A 46 52.36 5.83 62.15
C PRO A 46 53.69 6.37 61.63
N THR A 47 53.70 7.56 61.04
CA THR A 47 54.82 8.28 60.57
C THR A 47 55.28 9.35 61.61
N ALA A 48 56.59 9.47 61.78
CA ALA A 48 57.21 10.37 62.69
C ALA A 48 56.93 11.85 62.41
N GLU A 49 56.95 12.64 63.48
CA GLU A 49 56.73 14.07 63.53
C GLU A 49 57.82 14.85 62.81
N PRO A 50 57.50 15.74 61.85
CA PRO A 50 58.54 16.58 61.21
C PRO A 50 58.67 17.93 61.90
N THR A 51 59.95 18.36 61.99
CA THR A 51 60.43 19.66 62.44
C THR A 51 59.80 20.85 61.70
N PRO A 52 59.50 21.98 62.36
CA PRO A 52 58.79 23.10 61.71
C PRO A 52 59.74 23.81 60.70
N THR A 53 59.26 23.85 59.47
CA THR A 53 59.83 24.62 58.36
C THR A 53 59.23 26.04 58.34
N PRO A 54 59.99 27.11 58.01
CA PRO A 54 59.45 28.48 58.03
C PRO A 54 58.33 28.66 57.02
N THR A 55 57.31 29.37 57.48
CA THR A 55 56.04 29.71 56.72
C THR A 55 56.38 30.55 55.47
N PRO A 56 56.07 30.10 54.28
CA PRO A 56 56.16 30.95 53.09
C PRO A 56 55.07 32.01 53.07
N THR A 57 55.48 33.22 52.68
CA THR A 57 54.56 34.35 52.42
C THR A 57 53.49 33.96 51.45
N PRO A 58 52.17 34.28 51.67
CA PRO A 58 51.12 33.91 50.80
C PRO A 58 51.28 34.59 49.43
N THR A 59 51.41 33.74 48.40
CA THR A 59 51.26 34.18 47.00
C THR A 59 49.81 34.57 46.76
N PRO A 60 49.50 35.69 46.10
CA PRO A 60 48.14 36.06 45.83
C PRO A 60 47.44 34.96 45.01
N THR A 61 46.31 34.47 45.51
CA THR A 61 45.39 33.49 44.82
C THR A 61 44.93 34.14 43.55
N PRO A 62 45.08 33.52 42.37
CA PRO A 62 44.45 34.01 41.15
C PRO A 62 42.93 34.01 41.29
N GLU A 63 42.34 35.10 40.90
CA GLU A 63 40.89 35.28 40.87
C GLU A 63 40.26 34.17 39.99
N PRO A 64 39.17 33.53 40.42
CA PRO A 64 38.55 32.46 39.64
C PRO A 64 38.10 33.00 38.28
N THR A 65 38.70 32.49 37.21
CA THR A 65 38.23 32.75 35.85
C THR A 65 36.82 32.18 35.73
N ALA A 66 35.85 33.02 35.36
CA ALA A 66 34.46 32.58 35.13
C ALA A 66 34.45 31.41 34.13
N PRO A 67 33.65 30.36 34.37
CA PRO A 67 33.51 29.27 33.41
C PRO A 67 33.13 29.81 32.04
N PRO A 68 33.65 29.26 30.93
CA PRO A 68 33.23 29.70 29.60
C PRO A 68 31.71 29.49 29.45
N THR A 69 31.02 30.53 29.01
CA THR A 69 29.61 30.45 28.66
C THR A 69 29.45 29.34 27.62
N PRO A 70 28.56 28.37 27.81
CA PRO A 70 28.36 27.30 26.82
C PRO A 70 27.98 27.94 25.47
N THR A 71 28.73 27.62 24.45
CA THR A 71 28.42 27.99 23.08
C THR A 71 27.06 27.31 22.75
N PRO A 72 26.03 28.05 22.27
CA PRO A 72 24.77 27.42 21.92
C PRO A 72 25.04 26.33 20.88
N THR A 73 24.55 25.12 21.13
CA THR A 73 24.54 24.04 20.15
C THR A 73 23.68 24.52 18.97
N PRO A 74 24.19 24.47 17.72
CA PRO A 74 23.39 24.91 16.58
C PRO A 74 22.12 24.08 16.55
N THR A 75 20.98 24.74 16.43
CA THR A 75 19.70 24.09 16.16
C THR A 75 19.82 23.37 14.81
N PRO A 76 19.47 22.07 14.71
CA PRO A 76 19.49 21.38 13.42
C PRO A 76 18.65 22.14 12.40
N GLU A 77 19.18 22.31 11.20
CA GLU A 77 18.37 22.85 10.10
C GLU A 77 17.23 21.89 9.81
N PRO A 78 16.01 22.40 9.57
CA PRO A 78 14.88 21.57 9.19
C PRO A 78 15.22 20.79 7.89
N THR A 79 14.96 19.48 7.88
CA THR A 79 15.18 18.63 6.71
C THR A 79 13.86 18.40 5.98
N PRO A 80 13.87 18.22 4.65
CA PRO A 80 12.69 17.77 3.90
C PRO A 80 12.13 16.47 4.44
N ILE A 81 10.81 16.29 4.31
CA ILE A 81 10.10 15.04 4.64
C ILE A 81 9.69 14.40 3.32
N GLU A 82 9.98 13.13 3.17
CA GLU A 82 9.59 12.34 2.01
C GLU A 82 8.43 11.40 2.37
N TYR A 83 7.48 11.27 1.45
CA TYR A 83 6.34 10.36 1.52
C TYR A 83 6.36 9.47 0.30
N THR A 84 6.11 8.19 0.47
CA THR A 84 6.03 7.21 -0.61
C THR A 84 4.59 6.76 -0.81
N ILE A 85 4.08 6.90 -2.02
CA ILE A 85 2.76 6.39 -2.43
C ILE A 85 3.00 5.26 -3.42
N SER A 86 2.53 4.07 -3.09
CA SER A 86 2.57 2.90 -3.98
C SER A 86 1.23 2.70 -4.67
N MET A 87 1.27 2.33 -5.93
CA MET A 87 0.12 1.99 -6.76
C MET A 87 0.39 0.65 -7.42
N VAL A 88 -0.62 -0.23 -7.40
CA VAL A 88 -0.54 -1.56 -8.01
C VAL A 88 -1.65 -1.75 -9.03
N GLY A 89 -1.53 -2.78 -9.86
CA GLY A 89 -2.51 -3.13 -10.88
C GLY A 89 -3.82 -3.71 -10.33
N ASP A 90 -4.59 -4.36 -11.21
CA ASP A 90 -5.94 -4.86 -10.92
C ASP A 90 -5.92 -5.95 -9.85
N CYS A 91 -6.67 -5.73 -8.77
CA CYS A 91 -6.88 -6.67 -7.67
C CYS A 91 -8.29 -7.27 -7.77
N THR A 92 -8.39 -8.47 -8.37
CA THR A 92 -9.62 -9.26 -8.50
C THR A 92 -9.52 -10.45 -7.54
N LEU A 93 -10.14 -10.31 -6.35
CA LEU A 93 -9.94 -11.22 -5.22
C LEU A 93 -10.89 -12.43 -5.23
N ALA A 94 -11.30 -12.86 -6.41
CA ALA A 94 -12.14 -14.02 -6.63
C ALA A 94 -11.97 -14.57 -8.05
N SER A 95 -12.28 -15.85 -8.25
CA SER A 95 -12.45 -16.42 -9.58
C SER A 95 -13.87 -16.19 -10.08
N TYR A 96 -14.06 -16.11 -11.41
CA TYR A 96 -15.39 -16.11 -12.00
C TYR A 96 -16.10 -17.48 -11.76
N PRO A 97 -17.44 -17.54 -11.78
CA PRO A 97 -18.20 -18.70 -11.27
C PRO A 97 -17.78 -20.06 -11.83
N GLN A 98 -17.44 -20.14 -13.12
CA GLN A 98 -17.04 -21.39 -13.76
C GLN A 98 -15.63 -21.83 -13.38
N ALA A 99 -14.74 -20.89 -13.08
CA ALA A 99 -13.35 -21.18 -12.70
C ALA A 99 -13.18 -21.57 -11.23
N ARG A 100 -14.12 -21.26 -10.35
CA ARG A 100 -14.07 -21.55 -8.91
C ARG A 100 -13.83 -23.04 -8.58
N TYR A 101 -14.19 -23.92 -9.49
CA TYR A 101 -14.04 -25.37 -9.33
C TYR A 101 -12.69 -25.91 -9.81
N TYR A 102 -11.84 -25.08 -10.42
CA TYR A 102 -10.52 -25.50 -10.85
C TYR A 102 -9.58 -25.61 -9.64
N ALA A 103 -8.69 -26.63 -9.68
CA ALA A 103 -7.75 -26.84 -8.57
C ALA A 103 -6.83 -25.63 -8.31
N ASN A 104 -6.59 -24.83 -9.34
CA ASN A 104 -5.81 -23.60 -9.31
C ASN A 104 -6.67 -22.32 -9.33
N SER A 105 -7.94 -22.39 -8.92
CA SER A 105 -8.75 -21.19 -8.72
C SER A 105 -8.24 -20.36 -7.53
N PHE A 106 -8.59 -19.10 -7.51
CA PHE A 106 -8.26 -18.18 -6.40
C PHE A 106 -8.70 -18.77 -5.05
N GLU A 107 -9.94 -19.24 -4.97
CA GLU A 107 -10.52 -19.81 -3.75
C GLU A 107 -9.80 -21.07 -3.28
N ASN A 108 -9.30 -21.90 -4.20
CA ASN A 108 -8.61 -23.13 -3.84
C ASN A 108 -7.13 -22.91 -3.48
N VAL A 109 -6.48 -21.91 -4.06
CA VAL A 109 -5.07 -21.58 -3.80
C VAL A 109 -4.94 -20.72 -2.54
N VAL A 110 -5.70 -19.64 -2.44
CA VAL A 110 -5.65 -18.72 -1.29
C VAL A 110 -6.40 -19.30 -0.09
N GLY A 111 -7.57 -19.91 -0.33
CA GLY A 111 -8.40 -20.49 0.74
C GLY A 111 -8.77 -19.43 1.79
N THR A 112 -8.33 -19.65 3.02
CA THR A 112 -8.48 -18.69 4.14
C THR A 112 -7.14 -18.08 4.58
N ASN A 113 -6.09 -18.26 3.81
CA ASN A 113 -4.79 -17.63 4.08
C ASN A 113 -4.75 -16.22 3.46
N TRP A 114 -5.48 -15.30 4.04
CA TRP A 114 -5.64 -13.94 3.53
C TRP A 114 -4.33 -13.13 3.47
N ALA A 115 -3.29 -13.50 4.24
CA ALA A 115 -1.98 -12.88 4.15
C ALA A 115 -1.16 -13.33 2.91
N TYR A 116 -1.55 -14.44 2.27
CA TYR A 116 -0.77 -15.05 1.19
C TYR A 116 -0.60 -14.14 -0.04
N PRO A 117 -1.66 -13.46 -0.55
CA PRO A 117 -1.54 -12.72 -1.81
C PRO A 117 -0.50 -11.59 -1.79
N PHE A 118 -0.26 -10.95 -0.65
CA PHE A 118 0.73 -9.87 -0.55
C PHE A 118 2.06 -10.33 0.08
N SER A 119 2.20 -11.59 0.47
CA SER A 119 3.33 -12.06 1.31
C SER A 119 4.71 -11.79 0.71
N ASN A 120 4.87 -11.83 -0.63
CA ASN A 120 6.16 -11.62 -1.30
C ASN A 120 6.43 -10.14 -1.65
N VAL A 121 5.48 -9.25 -1.38
CA VAL A 121 5.60 -7.81 -1.64
C VAL A 121 5.32 -6.96 -0.39
N LEU A 122 5.03 -7.60 0.74
CA LEU A 122 4.69 -6.93 2.00
C LEU A 122 5.79 -5.98 2.48
N ASP A 123 7.06 -6.32 2.24
CA ASP A 123 8.17 -5.42 2.58
C ASP A 123 8.14 -4.11 1.78
N VAL A 124 7.46 -4.06 0.64
CA VAL A 124 7.26 -2.85 -0.14
C VAL A 124 6.07 -2.06 0.38
N THR A 125 4.90 -2.71 0.50
CA THR A 125 3.64 -2.05 0.88
C THR A 125 3.59 -1.64 2.35
N ALA A 126 4.28 -2.35 3.24
CA ALA A 126 4.35 -2.01 4.67
C ALA A 126 5.40 -0.93 5.01
N ASN A 127 6.22 -0.50 4.06
CA ASN A 127 7.25 0.53 4.25
C ASN A 127 7.01 1.78 3.40
N ASP A 128 5.83 1.93 2.81
CA ASP A 128 5.37 3.17 2.20
C ASP A 128 4.41 3.94 3.15
N ASP A 129 3.92 5.09 2.71
CA ASP A 129 2.95 5.88 3.47
C ASP A 129 1.51 5.60 3.04
N MET A 130 1.32 5.04 1.84
CA MET A 130 0.03 4.70 1.28
C MET A 130 0.15 3.76 0.08
N THR A 131 -0.47 2.60 0.14
CA THR A 131 -0.69 1.72 -1.01
C THR A 131 -2.12 1.86 -1.52
N ILE A 132 -2.27 2.12 -2.83
CA ILE A 132 -3.56 2.24 -3.52
C ILE A 132 -3.73 1.07 -4.50
N VAL A 133 -4.89 0.39 -4.44
CA VAL A 133 -5.26 -0.69 -5.36
C VAL A 133 -6.49 -0.32 -6.19
N ASN A 134 -6.62 -0.86 -7.40
CA ASN A 134 -7.91 -0.97 -8.08
C ASN A 134 -8.58 -2.27 -7.66
N LEU A 135 -9.63 -2.19 -6.83
CA LEU A 135 -10.41 -3.34 -6.39
C LEU A 135 -11.43 -3.72 -7.45
N GLU A 136 -11.06 -4.66 -8.31
CA GLU A 136 -11.86 -5.07 -9.48
C GLU A 136 -12.72 -6.31 -9.18
N CYS A 137 -13.45 -6.25 -8.08
CA CYS A 137 -14.42 -7.26 -7.66
C CYS A 137 -15.34 -6.69 -6.57
N SER A 138 -16.46 -7.38 -6.33
CA SER A 138 -17.28 -7.13 -5.13
C SER A 138 -16.75 -7.96 -3.95
N ILE A 139 -16.83 -7.40 -2.73
CA ILE A 139 -16.52 -8.10 -1.47
C ILE A 139 -17.78 -8.10 -0.59
N SER A 140 -18.49 -9.22 -0.55
CA SER A 140 -19.77 -9.31 0.16
C SER A 140 -20.15 -10.76 0.46
N ASP A 141 -20.84 -10.98 1.58
CA ASP A 141 -21.48 -12.26 1.91
C ASP A 141 -22.95 -12.31 1.45
N LEU A 142 -23.44 -11.25 0.78
CA LEU A 142 -24.79 -11.23 0.23
C LEU A 142 -24.89 -12.18 -0.97
N SER A 143 -25.95 -12.98 -1.00
CA SER A 143 -26.25 -13.85 -2.13
C SER A 143 -26.95 -13.04 -3.22
N ALA A 144 -26.28 -12.81 -4.33
CA ALA A 144 -26.84 -12.15 -5.51
C ALA A 144 -26.42 -12.87 -6.77
N GLY A 145 -27.32 -12.88 -7.76
CA GLY A 145 -27.01 -13.37 -9.10
C GLY A 145 -26.34 -12.30 -9.93
N SER A 146 -25.37 -12.69 -10.73
CA SER A 146 -24.79 -11.81 -11.76
C SER A 146 -25.41 -12.14 -13.14
N GLY A 147 -25.59 -11.12 -13.97
CA GLY A 147 -25.96 -11.27 -15.38
C GLY A 147 -24.77 -11.57 -16.29
N SER A 148 -23.54 -11.51 -15.79
CA SER A 148 -22.30 -11.68 -16.56
C SER A 148 -21.65 -13.03 -16.31
N THR A 149 -20.99 -13.57 -17.36
CA THR A 149 -20.13 -14.76 -17.25
C THR A 149 -18.88 -14.47 -16.43
N PHE A 150 -18.28 -13.30 -16.64
CA PHE A 150 -17.15 -12.81 -15.87
C PHE A 150 -17.70 -11.87 -14.80
N SER A 151 -17.82 -12.39 -13.59
CA SER A 151 -18.27 -11.64 -12.43
C SER A 151 -17.55 -12.16 -11.19
N PHE A 152 -17.14 -11.25 -10.31
CA PHE A 152 -16.23 -11.57 -9.24
C PHE A 152 -16.81 -11.15 -7.89
N LEU A 153 -17.09 -12.15 -7.05
CA LEU A 153 -17.61 -11.94 -5.69
C LEU A 153 -16.70 -12.66 -4.69
N ALA A 154 -15.94 -11.93 -3.95
CA ALA A 154 -15.17 -12.39 -2.82
C ALA A 154 -16.04 -12.39 -1.54
N PRO A 155 -15.82 -13.29 -0.59
CA PRO A 155 -16.47 -13.22 0.71
C PRO A 155 -15.99 -11.99 1.50
N LYS A 156 -16.80 -11.51 2.44
CA LYS A 156 -16.43 -10.37 3.31
C LYS A 156 -15.05 -10.52 3.95
N ALA A 157 -14.68 -11.72 4.39
CA ALA A 157 -13.37 -12.00 4.98
C ALA A 157 -12.18 -11.72 4.02
N ALA A 158 -12.40 -11.59 2.71
CA ALA A 158 -11.36 -11.24 1.76
C ALA A 158 -10.86 -9.77 1.92
N THR A 159 -11.56 -8.91 2.67
CA THR A 159 -11.01 -7.60 3.08
C THR A 159 -9.70 -7.73 3.87
N ASP A 160 -9.52 -8.87 4.57
CA ASP A 160 -8.28 -9.15 5.29
C ASP A 160 -7.06 -9.27 4.35
N ILE A 161 -7.25 -9.56 3.05
CA ILE A 161 -6.17 -9.55 2.07
C ILE A 161 -5.56 -8.14 1.96
N LEU A 162 -6.41 -7.12 1.92
CA LEU A 162 -5.99 -5.73 1.80
C LEU A 162 -5.33 -5.25 3.10
N THR A 163 -5.95 -5.47 4.25
CA THR A 163 -5.41 -5.04 5.55
C THR A 163 -4.10 -5.74 5.90
N LEU A 164 -3.99 -7.06 5.65
CA LEU A 164 -2.76 -7.83 5.87
C LEU A 164 -1.69 -7.53 4.81
N GLY A 165 -2.11 -6.98 3.66
CA GLY A 165 -1.24 -6.50 2.59
C GLY A 165 -0.76 -5.07 2.77
N SER A 166 -1.10 -4.40 3.88
CA SER A 166 -0.81 -2.96 4.12
C SER A 166 -1.34 -2.07 3.00
N VAL A 167 -2.62 -2.25 2.66
CA VAL A 167 -3.32 -1.43 1.67
C VAL A 167 -4.20 -0.43 2.41
N GLU A 168 -3.99 0.85 2.17
CA GLU A 168 -4.71 1.94 2.81
C GLU A 168 -5.93 2.39 2.00
N PHE A 169 -5.91 2.18 0.67
CA PHE A 169 -6.96 2.73 -0.19
C PHE A 169 -7.30 1.80 -1.36
N ALA A 170 -8.60 1.67 -1.65
CA ALA A 170 -9.13 0.90 -2.77
C ALA A 170 -10.01 1.77 -3.68
N THR A 171 -9.69 1.86 -4.96
CA THR A 171 -10.60 2.45 -5.94
C THR A 171 -11.53 1.37 -6.49
N THR A 172 -12.81 1.70 -6.64
CA THR A 172 -13.87 0.79 -7.10
C THR A 172 -14.50 1.25 -8.40
N ALA A 173 -13.90 2.22 -9.09
CA ALA A 173 -14.34 2.70 -10.39
C ALA A 173 -13.80 1.78 -11.50
N ASN A 174 -14.49 0.67 -11.78
CA ASN A 174 -14.05 -0.31 -12.77
C ASN A 174 -15.23 -1.14 -13.32
N THR A 175 -14.92 -2.04 -14.25
CA THR A 175 -15.89 -2.87 -14.96
C THR A 175 -16.68 -3.80 -14.03
N HIS A 176 -16.08 -4.26 -12.93
CA HIS A 176 -16.61 -5.33 -12.08
C HIS A 176 -17.17 -4.85 -10.73
N ALA A 177 -17.15 -3.55 -10.46
CA ALA A 177 -17.70 -2.99 -9.22
C ALA A 177 -19.19 -3.31 -9.03
N MET A 178 -19.97 -3.32 -10.12
CA MET A 178 -21.43 -3.47 -10.12
C MET A 178 -21.91 -4.83 -10.63
N ASP A 179 -21.07 -5.84 -10.72
CA ASP A 179 -21.39 -7.17 -11.23
C ASP A 179 -22.64 -7.79 -10.58
N PHE A 180 -22.88 -7.49 -9.31
CA PHE A 180 -23.97 -8.04 -8.49
C PHE A 180 -24.99 -6.97 -8.07
N GLY A 181 -24.92 -5.79 -8.67
CA GLY A 181 -25.85 -4.68 -8.46
C GLY A 181 -25.58 -3.85 -7.20
N GLN A 182 -26.38 -2.79 -7.05
CA GLN A 182 -26.14 -1.72 -6.07
C GLN A 182 -26.03 -2.23 -4.63
N GLN A 183 -26.89 -3.16 -4.20
CA GLN A 183 -26.88 -3.64 -2.82
C GLN A 183 -25.57 -4.34 -2.44
N VAL A 184 -24.97 -5.11 -3.36
CA VAL A 184 -23.68 -5.79 -3.13
C VAL A 184 -22.53 -4.77 -3.20
N TYR A 185 -22.64 -3.79 -4.07
CA TYR A 185 -21.70 -2.68 -4.14
C TYR A 185 -21.68 -1.87 -2.82
N ASP A 186 -22.86 -1.47 -2.31
CA ASP A 186 -22.97 -0.76 -1.03
C ASP A 186 -22.40 -1.59 0.14
N ASP A 187 -22.63 -2.92 0.15
CA ASP A 187 -22.06 -3.82 1.14
C ASP A 187 -20.53 -3.93 0.99
N THR A 188 -20.00 -3.90 -0.23
CA THR A 188 -18.55 -3.85 -0.50
C THR A 188 -17.94 -2.61 0.12
N LEU A 189 -18.52 -1.43 -0.11
CA LEU A 189 -18.03 -0.17 0.48
C LEU A 189 -18.10 -0.21 2.01
N ALA A 190 -19.21 -0.70 2.57
CA ALA A 190 -19.34 -0.86 4.02
C ALA A 190 -18.33 -1.86 4.63
N ASN A 191 -17.92 -2.88 3.88
CA ASN A 191 -16.90 -3.82 4.31
C ASN A 191 -15.49 -3.20 4.25
N LEU A 192 -15.20 -2.34 3.27
CA LEU A 192 -13.96 -1.54 3.22
C LEU A 192 -13.91 -0.55 4.39
N ASP A 193 -15.00 0.19 4.67
CA ASP A 193 -15.11 1.09 5.82
C ASP A 193 -14.86 0.36 7.14
N ALA A 194 -15.46 -0.81 7.31
CA ALA A 194 -15.29 -1.61 8.53
C ALA A 194 -13.85 -2.14 8.70
N ALA A 195 -13.11 -2.29 7.61
CA ALA A 195 -11.70 -2.66 7.60
C ALA A 195 -10.76 -1.46 7.75
N GLY A 196 -11.28 -0.23 7.75
CA GLY A 196 -10.50 1.01 7.83
C GLY A 196 -9.80 1.38 6.51
N ILE A 197 -10.25 0.82 5.38
CA ILE A 197 -9.69 1.08 4.06
C ILE A 197 -10.45 2.24 3.43
N GLY A 198 -9.73 3.32 3.06
CA GLY A 198 -10.29 4.41 2.29
C GLY A 198 -10.74 3.96 0.90
N HIS A 199 -11.78 4.57 0.35
CA HIS A 199 -12.24 4.20 -0.98
C HIS A 199 -12.91 5.35 -1.73
N CYS A 200 -12.99 5.22 -3.05
CA CYS A 200 -13.84 6.04 -3.90
C CYS A 200 -14.30 5.25 -5.15
N GLY A 201 -15.49 5.57 -5.63
CA GLY A 201 -16.12 4.98 -6.81
C GLY A 201 -16.05 5.88 -8.05
N GLU A 202 -16.88 5.55 -9.04
CA GLU A 202 -16.93 6.23 -10.34
C GLU A 202 -17.27 7.72 -10.20
N GLY A 203 -16.40 8.58 -10.70
CA GLY A 203 -16.58 10.03 -10.66
C GLY A 203 -16.51 10.65 -9.27
N GLU A 204 -16.03 9.88 -8.28
CA GLU A 204 -15.93 10.31 -6.90
C GLU A 204 -14.49 10.66 -6.53
N GLY A 205 -14.35 11.59 -5.58
CA GLY A 205 -13.08 11.97 -5.00
C GLY A 205 -13.15 11.92 -3.47
N THR A 206 -12.15 11.30 -2.85
CA THR A 206 -12.05 11.15 -1.40
C THR A 206 -10.72 11.71 -0.90
N LEU A 207 -10.75 12.45 0.21
CA LEU A 207 -9.54 12.84 0.94
C LEU A 207 -9.16 11.73 1.92
N TYR A 208 -7.91 11.31 1.88
CA TYR A 208 -7.31 10.37 2.81
C TYR A 208 -6.08 11.01 3.45
N THR A 209 -5.99 10.97 4.77
CA THR A 209 -4.79 11.43 5.48
C THR A 209 -4.00 10.23 5.98
N THR A 210 -2.76 10.11 5.51
CA THR A 210 -1.85 9.03 5.91
C THR A 210 -1.46 9.15 7.39
N GLU A 211 -0.95 8.09 7.99
CA GLU A 211 -0.43 8.13 9.37
C GLU A 211 0.73 9.12 9.52
N SER A 212 1.52 9.32 8.45
CA SER A 212 2.60 10.32 8.40
C SER A 212 2.12 11.77 8.23
N GLY A 213 0.81 11.98 8.05
CA GLY A 213 0.18 13.30 8.00
C GLY A 213 0.14 13.95 6.63
N LEU A 214 0.28 13.20 5.53
CA LEU A 214 0.05 13.67 4.17
C LEU A 214 -1.44 13.54 3.81
N THR A 215 -2.09 14.61 3.33
CA THR A 215 -3.48 14.56 2.86
C THR A 215 -3.50 14.34 1.36
N VAL A 216 -3.86 13.12 0.96
CA VAL A 216 -3.97 12.67 -0.43
C VAL A 216 -5.42 12.76 -0.89
N GLY A 217 -5.69 13.46 -1.98
CA GLY A 217 -6.96 13.37 -2.69
C GLY A 217 -6.88 12.25 -3.72
N VAL A 218 -7.74 11.25 -3.63
CA VAL A 218 -7.85 10.19 -4.65
C VAL A 218 -9.12 10.40 -5.44
N TYR A 219 -9.00 10.51 -6.76
CA TYR A 219 -10.12 10.62 -7.68
C TYR A 219 -10.16 9.38 -8.57
N ALA A 220 -11.32 8.72 -8.68
CA ALA A 220 -11.46 7.51 -9.46
C ALA A 220 -12.41 7.70 -10.63
N VAL A 221 -12.03 7.16 -11.80
CA VAL A 221 -12.87 7.17 -13.00
C VAL A 221 -12.86 5.81 -13.68
N TYR A 222 -14.02 5.42 -14.18
CA TYR A 222 -14.20 4.29 -15.05
C TYR A 222 -14.80 4.73 -16.37
N SER A 223 -14.20 4.34 -17.44
CA SER A 223 -14.62 4.76 -18.76
C SER A 223 -14.84 3.58 -19.70
N TRP A 224 -15.97 2.99 -19.59
CA TRP A 224 -16.53 2.25 -20.73
C TRP A 224 -16.98 3.23 -21.83
N HIS A 225 -17.41 4.42 -21.43
CA HIS A 225 -17.71 5.57 -22.26
C HIS A 225 -16.73 6.69 -21.87
N THR A 226 -15.57 6.68 -22.45
CA THR A 226 -14.55 7.74 -22.42
C THR A 226 -14.81 8.85 -21.38
N PRO A 227 -14.17 8.88 -20.17
CA PRO A 227 -14.29 10.02 -19.30
C PRO A 227 -13.89 11.24 -20.12
N SER A 228 -14.67 12.29 -20.05
CA SER A 228 -14.23 13.52 -20.70
C SER A 228 -13.05 14.09 -19.90
N ALA A 229 -12.03 14.57 -20.60
CA ALA A 229 -10.91 15.27 -19.98
C ALA A 229 -11.39 16.39 -19.02
N GLU A 230 -12.49 17.08 -19.38
CA GLU A 230 -13.09 18.13 -18.55
C GLU A 230 -13.68 17.60 -17.25
N SER A 231 -14.36 16.43 -17.25
CA SER A 231 -14.93 15.86 -16.02
C SER A 231 -13.85 15.44 -15.03
N VAL A 232 -12.78 14.84 -15.53
CA VAL A 232 -11.62 14.45 -14.69
C VAL A 232 -10.91 15.66 -14.15
N ALA A 233 -10.65 16.67 -15.00
CA ALA A 233 -10.06 17.92 -14.57
C ALA A 233 -10.91 18.65 -13.49
N ALA A 234 -12.24 18.61 -13.60
CA ALA A 234 -13.14 19.17 -12.61
C ALA A 234 -13.05 18.42 -11.25
N GLY A 235 -13.00 17.08 -11.27
CA GLY A 235 -12.82 16.26 -10.08
C GLY A 235 -11.50 16.55 -9.37
N VAL A 236 -10.41 16.65 -10.11
CA VAL A 236 -9.08 17.02 -9.58
C VAL A 236 -9.12 18.40 -8.91
N ARG A 237 -9.68 19.41 -9.59
CA ARG A 237 -9.82 20.76 -8.99
C ARG A 237 -10.64 20.73 -7.71
N SER A 238 -11.75 19.98 -7.69
CA SER A 238 -12.59 19.84 -6.50
C SER A 238 -11.83 19.28 -5.29
N LEU A 239 -10.96 18.26 -5.49
CA LEU A 239 -10.12 17.74 -4.42
C LEU A 239 -9.07 18.75 -3.94
N ARG A 240 -8.45 19.50 -4.86
CA ARG A 240 -7.53 20.59 -4.48
C ARG A 240 -8.22 21.65 -3.65
N ASP A 241 -9.42 22.08 -4.07
CA ASP A 241 -10.25 23.06 -3.34
C ASP A 241 -10.71 22.53 -1.97
N ALA A 242 -10.91 21.21 -1.85
CA ALA A 242 -11.24 20.53 -0.60
C ALA A 242 -10.04 20.37 0.35
N GLY A 243 -8.81 20.71 -0.08
CA GLY A 243 -7.62 20.70 0.76
C GLY A 243 -6.69 19.52 0.53
N ALA A 244 -6.82 18.77 -0.58
CA ALA A 244 -5.81 17.78 -0.96
C ALA A 244 -4.45 18.45 -1.15
N GLU A 245 -3.44 17.96 -0.46
CA GLU A 245 -2.06 18.41 -0.60
C GLU A 245 -1.40 17.83 -1.85
N ILE A 246 -1.80 16.61 -2.23
CA ILE A 246 -1.47 15.95 -3.48
C ILE A 246 -2.72 15.26 -4.03
N VAL A 247 -2.85 15.17 -5.35
CA VAL A 247 -3.98 14.47 -5.98
C VAL A 247 -3.45 13.33 -6.84
N VAL A 248 -4.04 12.15 -6.61
CA VAL A 248 -3.83 10.91 -7.36
C VAL A 248 -5.12 10.59 -8.11
N VAL A 249 -5.00 10.29 -9.40
CA VAL A 249 -6.13 9.83 -10.23
C VAL A 249 -5.95 8.36 -10.58
N SER A 250 -6.95 7.54 -10.24
CA SER A 250 -7.07 6.15 -10.67
C SER A 250 -8.04 6.09 -11.84
N ALA A 251 -7.60 5.56 -12.97
CA ALA A 251 -8.39 5.54 -14.19
C ALA A 251 -8.48 4.12 -14.78
N HIS A 252 -9.67 3.55 -14.80
CA HIS A 252 -9.95 2.27 -15.45
C HIS A 252 -10.40 2.55 -16.90
N TRP A 253 -9.51 2.36 -17.86
CA TRP A 253 -9.62 2.83 -19.25
C TRP A 253 -8.86 1.94 -20.24
N GLY A 254 -8.73 2.39 -21.49
CA GLY A 254 -7.88 1.76 -22.49
C GLY A 254 -8.55 0.57 -23.19
N ASN A 255 -7.77 -0.17 -23.95
CA ASN A 255 -8.20 -1.34 -24.69
C ASN A 255 -7.65 -2.60 -24.06
N GLU A 256 -8.49 -3.59 -23.81
CA GLU A 256 -8.06 -4.85 -23.22
C GLU A 256 -6.97 -5.53 -24.08
N ALA A 257 -5.99 -6.12 -23.40
CA ALA A 257 -4.81 -6.78 -23.95
C ALA A 257 -3.87 -5.86 -24.77
N SER A 258 -4.05 -4.52 -24.73
CA SER A 258 -3.11 -3.57 -25.31
C SER A 258 -1.86 -3.40 -24.47
N TYR A 259 -0.71 -3.23 -25.14
CA TYR A 259 0.56 -2.81 -24.54
C TYR A 259 0.88 -1.32 -24.81
N TYR A 260 -0.05 -0.59 -25.42
CA TYR A 260 0.13 0.81 -25.77
C TYR A 260 -1.13 1.59 -25.45
N GLN A 261 -0.94 2.74 -24.84
CA GLN A 261 -2.02 3.68 -24.57
C GLN A 261 -2.65 4.20 -25.86
N ASN A 262 -3.90 4.57 -25.78
CA ASN A 262 -4.62 5.22 -26.88
C ASN A 262 -4.70 6.75 -26.66
N ALA A 263 -5.15 7.48 -27.70
CA ALA A 263 -5.21 8.94 -27.68
C ALA A 263 -6.13 9.49 -26.56
N ASN A 264 -7.19 8.75 -26.18
CA ASN A 264 -8.07 9.18 -25.08
C ASN A 264 -7.37 9.08 -23.72
N GLN A 265 -6.63 8.00 -23.46
CA GLN A 265 -5.84 7.87 -22.25
C GLN A 265 -4.83 9.02 -22.13
N GLU A 266 -4.16 9.40 -23.22
CA GLU A 266 -3.24 10.56 -23.26
C GLU A 266 -3.96 11.87 -22.96
N GLU A 267 -5.10 12.14 -23.60
CA GLU A 267 -5.86 13.36 -23.43
C GLU A 267 -6.34 13.51 -21.98
N VAL A 268 -6.96 12.46 -21.42
CA VAL A 268 -7.53 12.47 -20.07
C VAL A 268 -6.42 12.52 -19.01
N GLY A 269 -5.36 11.73 -19.16
CA GLY A 269 -4.24 11.71 -18.23
C GLY A 269 -3.52 13.06 -18.15
N ARG A 270 -3.26 13.69 -19.30
CA ARG A 270 -2.64 15.01 -19.36
C ARG A 270 -3.56 16.10 -18.77
N ALA A 271 -4.87 16.04 -19.07
CA ALA A 271 -5.84 16.97 -18.48
C ALA A 271 -5.94 16.87 -16.95
N ALA A 272 -5.80 15.67 -16.40
CA ALA A 272 -5.72 15.48 -14.95
C ALA A 272 -4.49 16.19 -14.35
N ILE A 273 -3.32 16.01 -14.96
CA ILE A 273 -2.08 16.68 -14.51
C ILE A 273 -2.20 18.20 -14.66
N ASP A 274 -2.71 18.71 -15.79
CA ASP A 274 -2.92 20.15 -16.02
C ASP A 274 -3.92 20.77 -15.02
N ALA A 275 -4.85 19.97 -14.51
CA ALA A 275 -5.79 20.40 -13.46
C ALA A 275 -5.20 20.37 -12.04
N GLY A 276 -4.00 19.82 -11.85
CA GLY A 276 -3.29 19.80 -10.57
C GLY A 276 -3.14 18.41 -9.92
N ALA A 277 -3.42 17.32 -10.65
CA ALA A 277 -3.00 15.99 -10.21
C ALA A 277 -1.48 15.87 -10.30
N SER A 278 -0.88 15.13 -9.39
CA SER A 278 0.55 14.81 -9.43
C SER A 278 0.81 13.43 -10.01
N ILE A 279 -0.15 12.53 -9.87
CA ILE A 279 -0.03 11.13 -10.27
C ILE A 279 -1.33 10.70 -10.94
N VAL A 280 -1.20 10.02 -12.07
CA VAL A 280 -2.30 9.29 -12.71
C VAL A 280 -1.83 7.84 -12.89
N PHE A 281 -2.65 6.88 -12.50
CA PHE A 281 -2.36 5.47 -12.75
C PHE A 281 -3.59 4.77 -13.32
N GLY A 282 -3.34 3.92 -14.30
CA GLY A 282 -4.36 3.33 -15.13
C GLY A 282 -4.51 1.81 -14.95
N HIS A 283 -5.71 1.35 -15.31
CA HIS A 283 -6.20 -0.01 -15.23
C HIS A 283 -7.04 -0.34 -16.45
N GLY A 284 -7.42 -1.60 -16.64
CA GLY A 284 -8.35 -2.05 -17.69
C GLY A 284 -7.69 -2.78 -18.85
N PRO A 285 -6.51 -2.41 -19.37
CA PRO A 285 -5.84 -3.20 -20.40
C PRO A 285 -5.43 -4.60 -19.94
N HIS A 286 -5.33 -4.86 -18.63
CA HIS A 286 -4.77 -6.11 -18.06
C HIS A 286 -3.37 -6.43 -18.60
N ARG A 287 -2.67 -5.42 -19.08
CA ARG A 287 -1.30 -5.41 -19.60
C ARG A 287 -0.61 -4.17 -19.11
N LEU A 288 0.72 -4.26 -18.99
CA LEU A 288 1.52 -3.08 -18.74
C LEU A 288 1.49 -2.17 -19.96
N GLU A 289 1.20 -0.90 -19.77
CA GLU A 289 1.35 0.16 -20.76
C GLU A 289 2.41 1.16 -20.28
N PRO A 290 2.97 1.98 -21.19
CA PRO A 290 4.03 2.92 -20.85
C PRO A 290 3.64 3.93 -19.76
N PHE A 291 4.65 4.55 -19.17
CA PHE A 291 4.47 5.77 -18.39
C PHE A 291 4.87 7.01 -19.20
N GLU A 292 4.30 8.15 -18.82
CA GLU A 292 4.66 9.46 -19.35
C GLU A 292 4.96 10.44 -18.22
N LYS A 293 6.12 11.11 -18.31
CA LYS A 293 6.37 12.32 -17.52
C LYS A 293 5.76 13.49 -18.25
N TYR A 294 4.77 14.12 -17.64
CA TYR A 294 4.08 15.24 -18.23
C TYR A 294 4.00 16.40 -17.23
N ASN A 295 4.52 17.56 -17.63
CA ASN A 295 4.64 18.74 -16.75
C ASN A 295 5.27 18.36 -15.39
N ASN A 296 4.58 18.60 -14.28
CA ASN A 296 5.04 18.31 -12.91
C ASN A 296 4.49 16.97 -12.37
N GLY A 297 3.97 16.09 -13.22
CA GLY A 297 3.36 14.84 -12.82
C GLY A 297 3.86 13.63 -13.60
N ILE A 298 3.32 12.48 -13.20
CA ILE A 298 3.57 11.19 -13.82
C ILE A 298 2.25 10.52 -14.18
N ILE A 299 2.18 9.91 -15.36
CA ILE A 299 1.05 9.12 -15.86
C ILE A 299 1.55 7.72 -16.12
N PHE A 300 1.06 6.73 -15.40
CA PHE A 300 1.21 5.31 -15.72
C PHE A 300 -0.06 4.88 -16.45
N TYR A 301 0.02 4.58 -17.73
CA TYR A 301 -1.17 4.31 -18.54
C TYR A 301 -1.85 3.00 -18.17
N SER A 302 -1.09 1.96 -17.79
CA SER A 302 -1.64 0.76 -17.16
C SER A 302 -0.57 0.03 -16.35
N LEU A 303 -0.94 -0.37 -15.13
CA LEU A 303 -0.12 -1.19 -14.23
C LEU A 303 -0.35 -2.70 -14.43
N GLY A 304 -1.22 -3.10 -15.38
CA GLY A 304 -1.58 -4.49 -15.61
C GLY A 304 -2.39 -5.10 -14.47
N ASN A 305 -2.33 -6.42 -14.34
CA ASN A 305 -2.93 -7.14 -13.22
C ASN A 305 -1.97 -7.15 -12.01
N PHE A 306 -2.49 -7.41 -10.80
CA PHE A 306 -1.67 -7.60 -9.61
C PHE A 306 -2.11 -8.84 -8.82
N VAL A 307 -3.02 -8.75 -7.86
CA VAL A 307 -3.63 -9.94 -7.23
C VAL A 307 -4.85 -10.32 -8.07
N PHE A 308 -4.64 -11.14 -9.11
CA PHE A 308 -5.63 -11.30 -10.16
C PHE A 308 -6.26 -12.69 -10.21
N GLY A 309 -7.43 -12.85 -9.55
CA GLY A 309 -8.24 -14.08 -9.58
C GLY A 309 -9.04 -14.29 -10.87
N GLY A 310 -9.12 -13.27 -11.74
CA GLY A 310 -9.93 -13.28 -12.96
C GLY A 310 -9.51 -14.31 -14.01
N ASN A 311 -8.25 -14.77 -13.98
CA ASN A 311 -7.75 -15.80 -14.87
C ASN A 311 -6.73 -16.70 -14.16
N THR A 312 -6.99 -18.02 -14.18
CA THR A 312 -6.12 -19.03 -13.56
C THR A 312 -4.82 -19.29 -14.33
N ASN A 313 -4.74 -18.86 -15.59
CA ASN A 313 -3.57 -19.02 -16.44
C ASN A 313 -3.49 -17.89 -17.47
N PRO A 314 -3.23 -16.63 -17.04
CA PRO A 314 -3.13 -15.51 -17.96
C PRO A 314 -1.94 -15.65 -18.90
N ALA A 315 -2.10 -15.20 -20.14
CA ALA A 315 -1.04 -15.27 -21.16
C ALA A 315 0.13 -14.31 -20.87
N ASP A 316 -0.11 -13.29 -20.05
CA ASP A 316 0.90 -12.35 -19.56
C ASP A 316 0.74 -12.18 -18.06
N MET A 317 1.82 -12.41 -17.32
CA MET A 317 1.86 -12.31 -15.87
C MET A 317 2.75 -11.14 -15.39
N ASP A 318 3.24 -10.31 -16.31
CA ASP A 318 4.03 -9.13 -15.95
C ASP A 318 3.15 -8.06 -15.30
N SER A 319 3.65 -7.52 -14.24
CA SER A 319 3.04 -6.46 -13.44
C SER A 319 4.12 -5.53 -12.89
N VAL A 320 3.69 -4.46 -12.24
CA VAL A 320 4.60 -3.54 -11.52
C VAL A 320 3.93 -3.01 -10.26
N ILE A 321 4.77 -2.66 -9.27
CA ILE A 321 4.42 -1.70 -8.23
C ILE A 321 5.02 -0.37 -8.66
N ALA A 322 4.21 0.63 -8.91
CA ALA A 322 4.65 1.99 -9.18
C ALA A 322 4.70 2.76 -7.85
N GLN A 323 5.85 3.36 -7.55
CA GLN A 323 6.03 4.17 -6.35
C GLN A 323 6.33 5.61 -6.74
N ALA A 324 5.63 6.55 -6.12
CA ALA A 324 5.88 7.98 -6.27
C ALA A 324 6.39 8.55 -4.94
N THR A 325 7.50 9.29 -4.98
CA THR A 325 8.01 10.01 -3.81
C THR A 325 7.57 11.46 -3.88
N VAL A 326 6.91 11.89 -2.82
CA VAL A 326 6.46 13.27 -2.63
C VAL A 326 7.31 13.88 -1.53
N THR A 327 7.90 15.03 -1.80
CA THR A 327 8.76 15.73 -0.84
C THR A 327 8.06 16.99 -0.33
N ARG A 328 8.08 17.18 0.98
CA ARG A 328 7.68 18.42 1.65
C ARG A 328 8.93 19.12 2.16
N ASP A 329 9.25 20.24 1.56
CA ASP A 329 10.35 21.09 2.00
C ASP A 329 10.05 21.78 3.35
N PRO A 330 11.05 22.25 4.07
CA PRO A 330 10.87 22.96 5.35
C PRO A 330 10.00 24.20 5.30
N ASP A 331 9.83 24.80 4.14
CA ASP A 331 8.93 25.94 3.92
C ASP A 331 7.47 25.53 3.68
N GLY A 332 7.19 24.21 3.67
CA GLY A 332 5.87 23.64 3.43
C GLY A 332 5.55 23.36 1.96
N THR A 333 6.44 23.68 1.03
CA THR A 333 6.27 23.35 -0.40
C THR A 333 6.26 21.86 -0.61
N LEU A 334 5.21 21.34 -1.28
CA LEU A 334 5.04 19.91 -1.57
C LEU A 334 5.07 19.67 -3.07
N TYR A 335 5.82 18.64 -3.50
CA TYR A 335 5.95 18.29 -4.92
C TYR A 335 6.31 16.83 -5.11
N LEU A 336 5.99 16.28 -6.28
CA LEU A 336 6.47 14.97 -6.73
C LEU A 336 7.97 15.10 -7.03
N SER A 337 8.82 14.49 -6.22
CA SER A 337 10.29 14.59 -6.34
C SER A 337 10.87 13.49 -7.20
N SER A 338 10.33 12.27 -7.10
CA SER A 338 10.77 11.13 -7.89
C SER A 338 9.68 10.07 -8.04
N PHE A 339 9.93 9.09 -8.89
CA PHE A 339 9.15 7.86 -8.92
C PHE A 339 10.07 6.68 -9.22
N ASN A 340 9.60 5.49 -8.85
CA ASN A 340 10.26 4.23 -9.09
C ASN A 340 9.24 3.22 -9.65
N VAL A 341 9.72 2.24 -10.39
CA VAL A 341 8.92 1.12 -10.89
C VAL A 341 9.59 -0.17 -10.45
N LEU A 342 8.86 -1.00 -9.75
CA LEU A 342 9.29 -2.29 -9.25
C LEU A 342 8.62 -3.39 -10.08
N PRO A 343 9.29 -3.94 -11.10
CA PRO A 343 8.72 -5.00 -11.92
C PRO A 343 8.50 -6.28 -11.12
N CYS A 344 7.34 -6.89 -11.33
CA CYS A 344 6.97 -8.14 -10.68
C CYS A 344 6.16 -9.05 -11.61
N SER A 345 6.00 -10.31 -11.21
CA SER A 345 4.96 -11.19 -11.72
C SER A 345 3.73 -11.09 -10.83
N ILE A 346 2.54 -11.36 -11.37
CA ILE A 346 1.31 -11.56 -10.58
C ILE A 346 1.32 -12.88 -9.80
N SER A 347 2.37 -13.68 -9.94
CA SER A 347 2.50 -15.02 -9.39
C SER A 347 3.92 -15.25 -8.90
N SER A 348 4.08 -16.08 -7.86
CA SER A 348 5.39 -16.61 -7.43
C SER A 348 5.90 -17.74 -8.32
N LYS A 349 5.07 -18.22 -9.26
CA LYS A 349 5.35 -19.32 -10.17
C LYS A 349 5.45 -18.85 -11.61
N THR A 350 6.25 -19.56 -12.40
CA THR A 350 6.51 -19.19 -13.81
C THR A 350 5.44 -19.66 -14.80
N ASN A 351 4.67 -20.70 -14.47
CA ASN A 351 3.79 -21.38 -15.43
C ASN A 351 2.32 -21.47 -14.98
N GLU A 352 1.99 -20.90 -13.86
CA GLU A 352 0.61 -20.86 -13.35
C GLU A 352 0.43 -19.62 -12.47
N ASN A 353 -0.79 -19.14 -12.38
CA ASN A 353 -1.11 -18.05 -11.47
C ASN A 353 -1.42 -18.62 -10.08
N ASP A 354 -0.63 -18.25 -9.07
CA ASP A 354 -0.88 -18.58 -7.67
C ASP A 354 -1.31 -17.35 -6.84
N TYR A 355 -1.56 -16.22 -7.52
CA TYR A 355 -2.12 -15.01 -6.92
C TYR A 355 -1.23 -14.35 -5.86
N CYS A 356 0.08 -14.61 -5.93
CA CYS A 356 1.07 -14.04 -5.01
C CYS A 356 2.12 -13.24 -5.82
N PRO A 357 1.86 -11.95 -6.07
CA PRO A 357 2.79 -11.08 -6.78
C PRO A 357 4.19 -11.16 -6.18
N THR A 358 5.19 -11.27 -7.07
CA THR A 358 6.58 -11.48 -6.67
C THR A 358 7.50 -10.62 -7.51
N LEU A 359 8.37 -9.84 -6.87
CA LEU A 359 9.31 -8.97 -7.56
C LEU A 359 10.28 -9.76 -8.41
N PHE A 360 10.57 -9.23 -9.60
CA PHE A 360 11.65 -9.76 -10.42
C PHE A 360 13.01 -9.25 -9.92
N GLU A 361 14.00 -10.12 -9.97
CA GLU A 361 15.39 -9.72 -9.67
C GLU A 361 15.91 -8.76 -10.76
N PRO A 362 16.51 -7.62 -10.38
CA PRO A 362 17.03 -6.64 -11.33
C PRO A 362 18.01 -7.26 -12.34
N GLY A 363 17.81 -6.97 -13.62
CA GLY A 363 18.67 -7.42 -14.70
C GLY A 363 18.35 -8.81 -15.27
N THR A 364 17.34 -9.50 -14.73
CA THR A 364 16.82 -10.73 -15.33
C THR A 364 16.07 -10.47 -16.62
N GLU A 365 15.80 -11.49 -17.40
CA GLU A 365 15.03 -11.37 -18.65
C GLU A 365 13.60 -10.91 -18.37
N GLU A 366 12.97 -11.43 -17.31
CA GLU A 366 11.63 -11.08 -16.84
C GLU A 366 11.56 -9.62 -16.41
N TYR A 367 12.53 -9.16 -15.60
CA TYR A 367 12.66 -7.77 -15.22
C TYR A 367 12.76 -6.85 -16.44
N ASN A 368 13.68 -7.15 -17.37
CA ASN A 368 13.89 -6.33 -18.54
C ASN A 368 12.69 -6.35 -19.49
N ARG A 369 11.98 -7.48 -19.59
CA ARG A 369 10.75 -7.61 -20.37
C ARG A 369 9.65 -6.71 -19.80
N ALA A 370 9.38 -6.77 -18.49
CA ALA A 370 8.39 -5.91 -17.85
C ALA A 370 8.75 -4.43 -17.96
N MET A 371 10.02 -4.09 -17.70
CA MET A 371 10.51 -2.71 -17.87
C MET A 371 10.32 -2.19 -19.29
N SER A 372 10.56 -3.02 -20.33
CA SER A 372 10.38 -2.59 -21.72
C SER A 372 8.93 -2.25 -22.07
N LYS A 373 7.95 -2.83 -21.37
CA LYS A 373 6.53 -2.49 -21.52
C LYS A 373 6.22 -1.13 -20.92
N VAL A 374 6.75 -0.85 -19.73
CA VAL A 374 6.47 0.41 -19.03
C VAL A 374 7.31 1.59 -19.51
N ASP A 375 8.49 1.37 -20.12
CA ASP A 375 9.29 2.44 -20.72
C ASP A 375 8.96 2.70 -22.20
N GLY A 376 8.02 1.91 -22.77
CA GLY A 376 7.57 2.04 -24.15
C GLY A 376 8.52 1.46 -25.20
N SER A 377 9.58 0.76 -24.81
CA SER A 377 10.52 0.11 -25.74
C SER A 377 10.09 -1.30 -26.20
N TRP A 378 8.96 -1.80 -25.69
CA TRP A 378 8.40 -3.10 -26.07
C TRP A 378 8.11 -3.18 -27.56
N THR A 379 8.54 -4.28 -28.19
CA THR A 379 8.36 -4.51 -29.64
C THR A 379 7.64 -5.82 -29.94
N GLY A 380 7.10 -6.47 -28.91
CA GLY A 380 6.32 -7.70 -29.06
C GLY A 380 4.95 -7.49 -29.72
N ALA A 381 4.24 -8.56 -29.98
CA ALA A 381 2.92 -8.50 -30.59
C ALA A 381 1.93 -7.77 -29.65
N ASN A 382 1.11 -6.89 -30.23
CA ASN A 382 0.01 -6.23 -29.57
C ASN A 382 -1.30 -6.88 -30.05
N ASN A 383 -1.87 -7.76 -29.21
CA ASN A 383 -3.07 -8.52 -29.54
C ASN A 383 -4.28 -7.92 -28.82
N VAL A 384 -4.66 -6.71 -29.22
CA VAL A 384 -5.82 -6.00 -28.66
C VAL A 384 -7.09 -6.82 -28.87
N ILE A 385 -7.91 -6.94 -27.83
CA ILE A 385 -9.24 -7.53 -27.93
C ILE A 385 -10.21 -6.41 -28.26
N ASP A 386 -10.84 -6.51 -29.43
CA ASP A 386 -11.84 -5.54 -29.90
C ASP A 386 -13.25 -6.01 -29.48
N TYR A 387 -13.84 -5.29 -28.55
CA TYR A 387 -15.22 -5.52 -28.08
C TYR A 387 -16.24 -4.61 -28.75
N SER A 388 -15.88 -3.84 -29.77
CA SER A 388 -16.80 -2.92 -30.47
C SER A 388 -18.06 -3.61 -31.00
N PHE A 389 -17.97 -4.92 -31.29
CA PHE A 389 -19.11 -5.73 -31.71
C PHE A 389 -20.16 -5.93 -30.60
N MET A 390 -19.80 -5.78 -29.34
CA MET A 390 -20.73 -5.91 -28.20
C MET A 390 -21.46 -4.60 -27.90
N HIS A 391 -20.95 -3.48 -28.42
CA HIS A 391 -21.50 -2.13 -28.26
C HIS A 391 -21.54 -1.41 -29.62
N PRO A 392 -22.45 -1.84 -30.53
CA PRO A 392 -22.49 -1.28 -31.88
C PRO A 392 -22.94 0.19 -31.96
N GLU A 393 -23.30 0.80 -30.85
CA GLU A 393 -23.80 2.17 -30.70
C GLU A 393 -22.79 3.03 -29.88
N GLY A 394 -21.52 3.02 -30.25
CA GLY A 394 -20.50 3.89 -29.66
C GLY A 394 -20.69 5.38 -29.93
#